data_ecf6b46131142d4cb827b7e78840a8a6
#
_entry.id   ecf6b46131142d4cb827b7e78840a8a6
#
_cell.length_a   1.000
_cell.length_b   1.000
_cell.length_c   1.000
_cell.angle_alpha   90.00
_cell.angle_beta   90.00
_cell.angle_gamma   90.00
#
_symmetry.space_group_name_H-M   'P 1'
#
loop_
_entity.id
_entity.type
_entity.pdbx_description
1 polymer ?
#
loop_
_entity_poly.entity_id
_entity_poly.type
_entity_poly.pdbx_seq_one_letter_code
_entity_poly.pdbx_strand_id
1 'polypeptide(L)'
;GYSSAASDVYKRQVWNDAQVVLDELEQNHKLNPSGILGIFPAERVGDDVVLFADEERTQPIGTAYGLRQQTERGKNSKSPFNFALSDFIADRESGKKDWMGMFAVCAGIEEMELVEGYKAAGDDYNAILLQAVGDRLAEAMAEYLHFELRTRIWGYTQEEFDNQGLINENYIGIRPAPGYPSCPEHTEKALIWDLLEVEQRIGMKLTESYAMWPAASVCGWYFTHPASNYFTLGRIDEDQAQDYAKRKGWDEREMMKWLGVAMK
;
A
#
# COMPACT_ATOMS: atom_id res chain seq x y z
N GLY A 1 38.33 -9.00 4.21
CA GLY A 1 37.99 -9.36 5.61
C GLY A 1 37.72 -8.15 6.52
N TYR A 2 38.41 -7.02 6.31
CA TYR A 2 38.22 -5.81 7.18
C TYR A 2 36.92 -5.02 6.90
N SER A 3 36.37 -5.09 5.68
CA SER A 3 35.16 -4.32 5.33
C SER A 3 33.86 -4.93 5.90
N SER A 4 33.80 -6.24 6.12
CA SER A 4 32.58 -6.89 6.66
C SER A 4 32.44 -6.66 8.17
N ALA A 5 33.50 -6.77 8.95
CA ALA A 5 33.47 -6.58 10.39
C ALA A 5 33.12 -5.14 10.80
N ALA A 6 33.68 -4.15 10.10
CA ALA A 6 33.34 -2.73 10.33
C ALA A 6 31.87 -2.42 9.97
N SER A 7 31.36 -3.02 8.89
CA SER A 7 29.94 -2.92 8.51
C SER A 7 29.02 -3.54 9.57
N ASP A 8 29.40 -4.67 10.16
CA ASP A 8 28.60 -5.34 11.18
C ASP A 8 28.59 -4.59 12.51
N VAL A 9 29.70 -3.94 12.90
CA VAL A 9 29.77 -3.06 14.07
C VAL A 9 28.86 -1.86 13.89
N TYR A 10 28.94 -1.19 12.71
CA TYR A 10 28.08 -0.04 12.39
C TYR A 10 26.59 -0.41 12.41
N LYS A 11 26.21 -1.53 11.81
CA LYS A 11 24.82 -2.01 11.80
C LYS A 11 24.30 -2.23 13.25
N ARG A 12 25.13 -2.81 14.12
CA ARG A 12 24.75 -3.01 15.53
C ARG A 12 24.57 -1.69 16.27
N GLN A 13 25.45 -0.72 16.01
CA GLN A 13 25.31 0.59 16.61
C GLN A 13 24.01 1.27 16.20
N VAL A 14 23.73 1.36 14.90
CA VAL A 14 22.48 1.95 14.39
C VAL A 14 21.24 1.22 14.95
N TRP A 15 21.32 -0.11 15.09
CA TRP A 15 20.26 -0.89 15.73
C TRP A 15 20.04 -0.51 17.20
N ASN A 16 21.13 -0.39 17.97
CA ASN A 16 21.05 -0.01 19.38
C ASN A 16 20.49 1.42 19.53
N ASP A 17 20.96 2.34 18.70
CA ASP A 17 20.48 3.72 18.70
C ASP A 17 18.98 3.79 18.35
N ALA A 18 18.54 2.97 17.39
CA ALA A 18 17.13 2.87 17.03
C ALA A 18 16.26 2.30 18.17
N GLN A 19 16.78 1.34 18.96
CA GLN A 19 16.07 0.85 20.16
C GLN A 19 15.92 1.95 21.21
N VAL A 20 16.96 2.77 21.44
CA VAL A 20 16.87 3.91 22.36
C VAL A 20 15.80 4.90 21.91
N VAL A 21 15.76 5.22 20.61
CA VAL A 21 14.72 6.11 20.05
C VAL A 21 13.33 5.51 20.24
N LEU A 22 13.14 4.22 19.95
CA LEU A 22 11.87 3.53 20.17
C LEU A 22 11.42 3.58 21.63
N ASP A 23 12.32 3.28 22.56
CA ASP A 23 12.04 3.32 24.00
C ASP A 23 11.63 4.74 24.46
N GLU A 24 12.30 5.77 23.95
CA GLU A 24 11.94 7.16 24.25
C GLU A 24 10.58 7.56 23.67
N LEU A 25 10.27 7.14 22.45
CA LEU A 25 8.99 7.41 21.82
C LEU A 25 7.83 6.75 22.59
N GLU A 26 8.02 5.48 23.01
CA GLU A 26 7.04 4.74 23.77
C GLU A 26 6.82 5.33 25.16
N GLN A 27 7.90 5.52 25.95
CA GLN A 27 7.83 6.02 27.33
C GLN A 27 7.21 7.43 27.43
N ASN A 28 7.46 8.26 26.45
CA ASN A 28 7.00 9.65 26.44
C ASN A 28 5.72 9.87 25.61
N HIS A 29 5.15 8.83 25.02
CA HIS A 29 3.99 8.92 24.12
C HIS A 29 4.14 10.01 23.04
N LYS A 30 5.36 10.14 22.51
CA LYS A 30 5.69 11.20 21.55
C LYS A 30 5.20 10.92 20.14
N LEU A 31 4.85 9.67 19.84
CA LEU A 31 4.40 9.24 18.53
C LEU A 31 3.16 8.36 18.71
N ASN A 32 2.13 8.60 17.92
CA ASN A 32 0.86 7.89 17.99
C ASN A 32 0.56 7.22 16.63
N PRO A 33 1.09 6.00 16.41
CA PRO A 33 0.76 5.26 15.20
C PRO A 33 -0.74 5.11 15.02
N SER A 34 -1.22 5.41 13.87
CA SER A 34 -2.65 5.36 13.57
C SER A 34 -2.92 4.67 12.24
N GLY A 35 -4.09 4.04 12.14
CA GLY A 35 -4.51 3.36 10.94
C GLY A 35 -6.02 3.30 10.80
N ILE A 36 -6.48 3.24 9.57
CA ILE A 36 -7.87 3.07 9.20
C ILE A 36 -7.97 2.02 8.11
N LEU A 37 -9.01 1.23 8.13
CA LEU A 37 -9.36 0.30 7.06
C LEU A 37 -10.87 0.30 6.80
N GLY A 38 -11.24 -0.14 5.60
CA GLY A 38 -12.62 -0.41 5.22
C GLY A 38 -12.70 -1.61 4.29
N ILE A 39 -13.85 -2.27 4.30
CA ILE A 39 -14.17 -3.40 3.43
C ILE A 39 -15.46 -3.04 2.69
N PHE A 40 -15.44 -3.12 1.38
CA PHE A 40 -16.55 -2.68 0.53
C PHE A 40 -16.99 -3.81 -0.40
N PRO A 41 -18.29 -4.00 -0.62
CA PRO A 41 -18.78 -4.86 -1.68
C PRO A 41 -18.14 -4.45 -3.01
N ALA A 42 -17.67 -5.42 -3.77
CA ALA A 42 -16.87 -5.17 -4.96
C ALA A 42 -17.23 -6.14 -6.09
N GLU A 43 -17.08 -5.67 -7.32
CA GLU A 43 -17.21 -6.47 -8.54
C GLU A 43 -16.15 -6.08 -9.55
N ARG A 44 -15.53 -7.05 -10.19
CA ARG A 44 -14.68 -6.82 -11.34
C ARG A 44 -15.50 -6.46 -12.57
N VAL A 45 -15.10 -5.43 -13.29
CA VAL A 45 -15.63 -5.02 -14.58
C VAL A 45 -14.46 -4.76 -15.53
N GLY A 46 -14.16 -5.72 -16.39
CA GLY A 46 -12.94 -5.66 -17.20
C GLY A 46 -11.68 -5.71 -16.32
N ASP A 47 -10.82 -4.70 -16.44
CA ASP A 47 -9.60 -4.57 -15.62
C ASP A 47 -9.81 -3.71 -14.37
N ASP A 48 -11.03 -3.20 -14.14
CA ASP A 48 -11.37 -2.34 -12.99
C ASP A 48 -12.14 -3.10 -11.91
N VAL A 49 -12.14 -2.53 -10.70
CA VAL A 49 -12.96 -2.96 -9.59
C VAL A 49 -13.93 -1.85 -9.21
N VAL A 50 -15.23 -2.11 -9.34
CA VAL A 50 -16.29 -1.20 -8.91
C VAL A 50 -16.65 -1.51 -7.46
N LEU A 51 -16.71 -0.48 -6.62
CA LEU A 51 -17.04 -0.57 -5.20
C LEU A 51 -18.43 -0.02 -4.93
N PHE A 52 -19.12 -0.60 -3.97
CA PHE A 52 -20.50 -0.27 -3.64
C PHE A 52 -20.69 0.06 -2.17
N ALA A 53 -21.70 0.91 -1.88
CA ALA A 53 -22.09 1.25 -0.53
C ALA A 53 -22.92 0.15 0.13
N ASP A 54 -23.56 -0.70 -0.67
CA ASP A 54 -24.55 -1.67 -0.22
C ASP A 54 -24.24 -3.10 -0.71
N GLU A 55 -24.69 -4.08 0.05
CA GLU A 55 -24.53 -5.51 -0.23
C GLU A 55 -25.27 -5.97 -1.50
N GLU A 56 -26.31 -5.26 -1.91
CA GLU A 56 -27.08 -5.50 -3.11
C GLU A 56 -26.38 -4.98 -4.37
N ARG A 57 -25.30 -4.18 -4.19
CA ARG A 57 -24.50 -3.57 -5.28
C ARG A 57 -25.32 -2.66 -6.19
N THR A 58 -26.23 -1.90 -5.59
CA THR A 58 -27.10 -0.97 -6.32
C THR A 58 -26.52 0.44 -6.37
N GLN A 59 -25.68 0.80 -5.39
CA GLN A 59 -25.10 2.13 -5.26
C GLN A 59 -23.57 2.09 -5.40
N PRO A 60 -23.02 2.32 -6.60
CA PRO A 60 -21.57 2.44 -6.78
C PRO A 60 -21.06 3.71 -6.09
N ILE A 61 -19.94 3.58 -5.38
CA ILE A 61 -19.29 4.68 -4.63
C ILE A 61 -17.89 5.01 -5.15
N GLY A 62 -17.33 4.17 -6.00
CA GLY A 62 -16.01 4.40 -6.59
C GLY A 62 -15.56 3.27 -7.48
N THR A 63 -14.49 3.52 -8.22
CA THR A 63 -13.85 2.54 -9.11
C THR A 63 -12.34 2.59 -8.87
N ALA A 64 -11.76 1.45 -8.51
CA ALA A 64 -10.32 1.24 -8.55
C ALA A 64 -9.95 0.83 -9.98
N TYR A 65 -9.25 1.71 -10.68
CA TYR A 65 -8.86 1.49 -12.07
C TYR A 65 -7.64 0.60 -12.15
N GLY A 66 -7.72 -0.43 -12.95
CA GLY A 66 -6.68 -1.43 -13.08
C GLY A 66 -5.91 -1.34 -14.39
N LEU A 67 -4.65 -1.78 -14.33
CA LEU A 67 -3.77 -2.00 -15.46
C LEU A 67 -3.40 -3.48 -15.52
N ARG A 68 -3.28 -4.01 -16.74
CA ARG A 68 -2.94 -5.40 -16.99
C ARG A 68 -1.53 -5.53 -17.54
N GLN A 69 -0.80 -6.54 -17.12
CA GLN A 69 0.50 -6.89 -17.73
C GLN A 69 0.36 -7.03 -19.25
N GLN A 70 1.32 -6.46 -19.99
CA GLN A 70 1.45 -6.59 -21.45
C GLN A 70 2.83 -7.17 -21.83
N THR A 71 3.39 -7.99 -20.99
CA THR A 71 4.66 -8.64 -21.22
C THR A 71 4.46 -9.89 -22.06
N GLU A 72 5.24 -10.04 -23.15
CA GLU A 72 5.32 -11.30 -23.87
C GLU A 72 5.81 -12.42 -22.95
N ARG A 73 5.05 -13.49 -22.89
CA ARG A 73 5.39 -14.61 -22.01
C ARG A 73 6.27 -15.62 -22.74
N GLY A 74 7.49 -15.76 -22.24
CA GLY A 74 8.39 -16.81 -22.68
C GLY A 74 7.89 -18.22 -22.30
N LYS A 75 8.40 -19.25 -22.97
CA LYS A 75 8.03 -20.68 -22.74
C LYS A 75 8.23 -21.14 -21.28
N ASN A 76 9.02 -20.41 -20.48
CA ASN A 76 9.32 -20.73 -19.07
C ASN A 76 8.56 -19.82 -18.08
N SER A 77 7.55 -19.09 -18.52
CA SER A 77 6.75 -18.24 -17.62
C SER A 77 6.02 -19.11 -16.59
N LYS A 78 6.13 -18.74 -15.30
CA LYS A 78 5.45 -19.43 -14.19
C LYS A 78 3.92 -19.27 -14.24
N SER A 79 3.40 -18.29 -14.94
CA SER A 79 1.96 -18.07 -15.11
C SER A 79 1.59 -18.04 -16.59
N PRO A 80 0.48 -18.68 -17.00
CA PRO A 80 -0.03 -18.61 -18.37
C PRO A 80 -0.77 -17.29 -18.66
N PHE A 81 -1.07 -16.46 -17.64
CA PHE A 81 -1.89 -15.28 -17.77
C PHE A 81 -1.10 -14.00 -17.50
N ASN A 82 -1.50 -12.92 -18.17
CA ASN A 82 -1.12 -11.54 -17.82
C ASN A 82 -2.09 -11.07 -16.74
N PHE A 83 -1.55 -10.72 -15.56
CA PHE A 83 -2.33 -10.33 -14.39
C PHE A 83 -2.72 -8.85 -14.42
N ALA A 84 -3.94 -8.58 -13.93
CA ALA A 84 -4.36 -7.32 -13.34
C ALA A 84 -4.78 -7.58 -11.89
N LEU A 85 -4.74 -6.58 -11.01
CA LEU A 85 -5.19 -6.74 -9.63
C LEU A 85 -6.67 -7.10 -9.55
N SER A 86 -7.47 -6.62 -10.50
CA SER A 86 -8.90 -6.94 -10.63
C SER A 86 -9.18 -8.43 -10.82
N ASP A 87 -8.21 -9.24 -11.30
CA ASP A 87 -8.39 -10.69 -11.45
C ASP A 87 -8.61 -11.40 -10.10
N PHE A 88 -8.29 -10.75 -8.99
CA PHE A 88 -8.48 -11.27 -7.64
C PHE A 88 -9.84 -10.90 -7.02
N ILE A 89 -10.72 -10.28 -7.80
CA ILE A 89 -12.11 -9.98 -7.43
C ILE A 89 -13.05 -10.74 -8.40
N ALA A 90 -14.15 -11.23 -7.86
CA ALA A 90 -15.15 -11.95 -8.66
C ALA A 90 -15.72 -11.06 -9.76
N ASP A 91 -15.77 -11.61 -10.97
CA ASP A 91 -16.36 -10.94 -12.13
C ASP A 91 -17.85 -10.72 -11.92
N ARG A 92 -18.35 -9.56 -12.33
CA ARG A 92 -19.77 -9.20 -12.27
C ARG A 92 -20.67 -10.26 -12.95
N GLU A 93 -20.24 -10.76 -14.09
CA GLU A 93 -20.99 -11.76 -14.85
C GLU A 93 -21.04 -13.13 -14.17
N SER A 94 -20.14 -13.39 -13.22
CA SER A 94 -20.13 -14.65 -12.44
C SER A 94 -21.31 -14.77 -11.47
N GLY A 95 -21.95 -13.65 -11.11
CA GLY A 95 -23.01 -13.58 -10.11
C GLY A 95 -22.54 -13.88 -8.68
N LYS A 96 -21.22 -14.00 -8.46
CA LYS A 96 -20.65 -14.20 -7.11
C LYS A 96 -20.49 -12.86 -6.42
N LYS A 97 -20.84 -12.83 -5.14
CA LYS A 97 -20.57 -11.68 -4.28
C LYS A 97 -19.13 -11.71 -3.82
N ASP A 98 -18.44 -10.56 -3.90
CA ASP A 98 -17.07 -10.40 -3.44
C ASP A 98 -16.87 -9.02 -2.80
N TRP A 99 -15.74 -8.81 -2.13
CA TRP A 99 -15.41 -7.58 -1.43
C TRP A 99 -13.95 -7.23 -1.65
N MET A 100 -13.65 -5.95 -1.62
CA MET A 100 -12.29 -5.42 -1.62
C MET A 100 -12.06 -4.59 -0.37
N GLY A 101 -10.94 -4.81 0.30
CA GLY A 101 -10.52 -3.99 1.41
C GLY A 101 -9.57 -2.88 0.99
N MET A 102 -9.46 -1.84 1.82
CA MET A 102 -8.45 -0.79 1.67
C MET A 102 -8.01 -0.27 3.03
N PHE A 103 -6.83 0.35 3.08
CA PHE A 103 -6.27 0.87 4.32
C PHE A 103 -5.35 2.06 4.10
N ALA A 104 -5.16 2.84 5.16
CA ALA A 104 -4.10 3.82 5.30
C ALA A 104 -3.59 3.78 6.74
N VAL A 105 -2.27 3.82 6.91
CA VAL A 105 -1.60 3.83 8.22
C VAL A 105 -0.43 4.81 8.21
N CYS A 106 -0.08 5.36 9.36
CA CYS A 106 1.14 6.14 9.56
C CYS A 106 1.77 5.86 10.92
N ALA A 107 3.05 6.17 11.03
CA ALA A 107 3.78 6.08 12.31
C ALA A 107 3.29 7.08 13.36
N GLY A 108 2.57 8.12 12.92
CA GLY A 108 2.04 9.21 13.73
C GLY A 108 2.26 10.54 13.02
N ILE A 109 1.30 11.44 13.11
CA ILE A 109 1.37 12.78 12.49
C ILE A 109 2.41 13.67 13.17
N GLU A 110 2.81 13.34 14.39
CA GLU A 110 3.80 14.05 15.20
C GLU A 110 5.24 13.83 14.71
N GLU A 111 5.49 12.81 13.86
CA GLU A 111 6.84 12.48 13.37
C GLU A 111 7.55 13.68 12.77
N MET A 112 6.83 14.45 11.94
CA MET A 112 7.42 15.61 11.26
C MET A 112 7.89 16.67 12.23
N GLU A 113 7.13 16.97 13.28
CA GLU A 113 7.48 17.95 14.30
C GLU A 113 8.72 17.49 15.09
N LEU A 114 8.79 16.23 15.44
CA LEU A 114 9.93 15.63 16.12
C LEU A 114 11.20 15.70 15.26
N VAL A 115 11.09 15.35 13.98
CA VAL A 115 12.21 15.43 13.01
C VAL A 115 12.72 16.86 12.86
N GLU A 116 11.81 17.84 12.70
CA GLU A 116 12.19 19.24 12.60
C GLU A 116 12.80 19.77 13.91
N GLY A 117 12.36 19.26 15.06
CA GLY A 117 12.98 19.56 16.36
C GLY A 117 14.45 19.14 16.42
N TYR A 118 14.79 17.93 15.96
CA TYR A 118 16.18 17.48 15.86
C TYR A 118 17.01 18.32 14.88
N LYS A 119 16.47 18.62 13.71
CA LYS A 119 17.15 19.47 12.71
C LYS A 119 17.42 20.88 13.26
N ALA A 120 16.46 21.48 13.94
CA ALA A 120 16.60 22.80 14.55
C ALA A 120 17.67 22.82 15.65
N ALA A 121 17.89 21.68 16.33
CA ALA A 121 18.95 21.50 17.31
C ALA A 121 20.33 21.18 16.67
N GLY A 122 20.42 21.05 15.34
CA GLY A 122 21.62 20.65 14.62
C GLY A 122 21.95 19.16 14.74
N ASP A 123 20.97 18.33 15.10
CA ASP A 123 21.10 16.88 15.27
C ASP A 123 20.54 16.13 14.07
N ASP A 124 21.24 16.20 12.96
CA ASP A 124 20.84 15.54 11.71
C ASP A 124 20.82 14.00 11.83
N TYR A 125 21.71 13.45 12.71
CA TYR A 125 21.76 12.00 12.91
C TYR A 125 20.45 11.47 13.50
N ASN A 126 19.98 12.05 14.60
CA ASN A 126 18.73 11.62 15.22
C ASN A 126 17.51 11.98 14.37
N ALA A 127 17.56 13.05 13.59
CA ALA A 127 16.51 13.35 12.60
C ALA A 127 16.36 12.24 11.57
N ILE A 128 17.47 11.77 10.95
CA ILE A 128 17.47 10.67 9.97
C ILE A 128 17.10 9.35 10.64
N LEU A 129 17.61 9.09 11.84
CA LEU A 129 17.30 7.86 12.58
C LEU A 129 15.82 7.78 12.92
N LEU A 130 15.21 8.88 13.38
CA LEU A 130 13.76 8.93 13.66
C LEU A 130 12.92 8.66 12.40
N GLN A 131 13.28 9.26 11.27
CA GLN A 131 12.59 8.97 9.99
C GLN A 131 12.68 7.48 9.63
N ALA A 132 13.87 6.88 9.75
CA ALA A 132 14.05 5.45 9.48
C ALA A 132 13.26 4.56 10.45
N VAL A 133 13.13 4.94 11.70
CA VAL A 133 12.29 4.26 12.71
C VAL A 133 10.82 4.44 12.36
N GLY A 134 10.39 5.65 12.00
CA GLY A 134 9.02 5.93 11.57
C GLY A 134 8.60 5.07 10.37
N ASP A 135 9.45 4.98 9.34
CA ASP A 135 9.20 4.11 8.18
C ASP A 135 8.97 2.65 8.60
N ARG A 136 9.80 2.13 9.51
CA ARG A 136 9.65 0.75 10.01
C ARG A 136 8.37 0.57 10.84
N LEU A 137 7.98 1.57 11.62
CA LEU A 137 6.74 1.54 12.40
C LEU A 137 5.51 1.56 11.48
N ALA A 138 5.50 2.37 10.44
CA ALA A 138 4.40 2.39 9.45
C ALA A 138 4.26 1.04 8.73
N GLU A 139 5.38 0.43 8.30
CA GLU A 139 5.38 -0.90 7.69
C GLU A 139 4.90 -1.98 8.68
N ALA A 140 5.38 -1.95 9.92
CA ALA A 140 4.94 -2.88 10.96
C ALA A 140 3.44 -2.73 11.26
N MET A 141 2.94 -1.49 11.30
CA MET A 141 1.52 -1.21 11.49
C MET A 141 0.68 -1.74 10.33
N ALA A 142 1.14 -1.58 9.07
CA ALA A 142 0.48 -2.14 7.90
C ALA A 142 0.41 -3.67 7.95
N GLU A 143 1.50 -4.34 8.37
CA GLU A 143 1.53 -5.80 8.55
C GLU A 143 0.60 -6.25 9.66
N TYR A 144 0.67 -5.59 10.82
CA TYR A 144 -0.21 -5.91 11.96
C TYR A 144 -1.68 -5.70 11.62
N LEU A 145 -2.02 -4.61 10.95
CA LEU A 145 -3.40 -4.35 10.52
C LEU A 145 -3.90 -5.40 9.52
N HIS A 146 -3.04 -5.88 8.63
CA HIS A 146 -3.37 -6.97 7.71
C HIS A 146 -3.57 -8.30 8.46
N PHE A 147 -2.75 -8.59 9.49
CA PHE A 147 -2.95 -9.76 10.36
C PHE A 147 -4.31 -9.68 11.08
N GLU A 148 -4.64 -8.54 11.69
CA GLU A 148 -5.92 -8.31 12.35
C GLU A 148 -7.10 -8.44 11.37
N LEU A 149 -6.93 -7.92 10.16
CA LEU A 149 -7.93 -8.07 9.11
C LEU A 149 -8.20 -9.54 8.79
N ARG A 150 -7.15 -10.32 8.54
CA ARG A 150 -7.25 -11.72 8.14
C ARG A 150 -7.88 -12.60 9.20
N THR A 151 -7.48 -12.38 10.45
CA THR A 151 -7.82 -13.29 11.56
C THR A 151 -9.05 -12.88 12.35
N ARG A 152 -9.35 -11.59 12.41
CA ARG A 152 -10.36 -11.07 13.34
C ARG A 152 -11.41 -10.17 12.70
N ILE A 153 -11.00 -9.17 11.88
CA ILE A 153 -11.93 -8.15 11.36
C ILE A 153 -12.75 -8.72 10.19
N TRP A 154 -12.08 -9.25 9.17
CA TRP A 154 -12.72 -10.00 8.08
C TRP A 154 -12.79 -11.49 8.42
N GLY A 155 -11.77 -12.04 9.09
CA GLY A 155 -11.82 -13.36 9.70
C GLY A 155 -11.81 -14.53 8.71
N TYR A 156 -11.11 -14.37 7.58
CA TYR A 156 -11.07 -15.42 6.56
C TYR A 156 -9.97 -16.46 6.75
N THR A 157 -9.08 -16.25 7.74
CA THR A 157 -8.06 -17.23 8.13
C THR A 157 -8.10 -17.50 9.63
N GLN A 158 -7.50 -18.63 10.05
CA GLN A 158 -7.29 -18.99 11.46
C GLN A 158 -5.80 -19.24 11.64
N GLU A 159 -5.04 -18.17 11.80
CA GLU A 159 -3.60 -18.23 12.00
C GLU A 159 -3.23 -17.58 13.34
N GLU A 160 -2.21 -18.13 14.01
CA GLU A 160 -1.63 -17.52 15.20
C GLU A 160 -0.60 -16.46 14.79
N PHE A 161 -0.39 -15.48 15.67
CA PHE A 161 0.62 -14.47 15.45
C PHE A 161 2.02 -15.09 15.47
N ASP A 162 2.71 -15.03 14.33
CA ASP A 162 4.07 -15.52 14.15
C ASP A 162 4.89 -14.51 13.34
N ASN A 163 5.84 -13.86 14.00
CA ASN A 163 6.70 -12.86 13.36
C ASN A 163 7.44 -13.42 12.12
N GLN A 164 7.92 -14.65 12.18
CA GLN A 164 8.64 -15.24 11.05
C GLN A 164 7.71 -15.54 9.88
N GLY A 165 6.50 -16.00 10.17
CA GLY A 165 5.44 -16.21 9.19
C GLY A 165 5.02 -14.91 8.50
N LEU A 166 4.91 -13.82 9.27
CA LEU A 166 4.60 -12.49 8.73
C LEU A 166 5.72 -11.97 7.83
N ILE A 167 6.99 -12.06 8.28
CA ILE A 167 8.15 -11.64 7.48
C ILE A 167 8.27 -12.43 6.17
N ASN A 168 7.91 -13.71 6.18
CA ASN A 168 7.95 -14.58 5.00
C ASN A 168 6.68 -14.48 4.14
N GLU A 169 5.69 -13.67 4.54
CA GLU A 169 4.38 -13.55 3.87
C GLU A 169 3.69 -14.92 3.69
N ASN A 170 3.80 -15.79 4.69
CA ASN A 170 3.21 -17.15 4.68
C ASN A 170 1.73 -17.10 5.05
N TYR A 171 0.94 -16.34 4.32
CA TYR A 171 -0.50 -16.17 4.56
C TYR A 171 -1.27 -15.97 3.26
N ILE A 172 -2.59 -16.08 3.33
CA ILE A 172 -3.50 -15.84 2.19
C ILE A 172 -3.83 -14.35 2.10
N GLY A 173 -3.82 -13.84 0.88
CA GLY A 173 -4.12 -12.44 0.58
C GLY A 173 -2.87 -11.58 0.36
N ILE A 174 -3.08 -10.44 -0.25
CA ILE A 174 -2.04 -9.44 -0.53
C ILE A 174 -2.54 -8.04 -0.20
N ARG A 175 -1.60 -7.11 0.02
CA ARG A 175 -1.87 -5.68 0.26
C ARG A 175 -1.10 -4.77 -0.71
N PRO A 176 -1.34 -4.86 -2.03
CA PRO A 176 -0.66 -4.02 -3.00
C PRO A 176 -1.00 -2.55 -2.78
N ALA A 177 -0.04 -1.67 -3.08
CA ALA A 177 -0.15 -0.24 -2.87
C ALA A 177 -0.05 0.54 -4.18
N PRO A 178 -0.85 1.62 -4.37
CA PRO A 178 -0.67 2.55 -5.49
C PRO A 178 0.70 3.22 -5.44
N GLY A 179 1.42 3.21 -6.58
CA GLY A 179 2.80 3.64 -6.70
C GLY A 179 3.82 2.50 -6.64
N TYR A 180 3.38 1.24 -6.46
CA TYR A 180 4.21 0.05 -6.43
C TYR A 180 4.06 -0.80 -7.70
N PRO A 181 4.93 -1.80 -7.94
CA PRO A 181 5.01 -2.51 -9.22
C PRO A 181 3.72 -3.13 -9.75
N SER A 182 2.78 -3.53 -8.89
CA SER A 182 1.48 -4.09 -9.31
C SER A 182 0.42 -3.02 -9.63
N CYS A 183 0.60 -1.80 -9.14
CA CYS A 183 -0.29 -0.66 -9.33
C CYS A 183 0.54 0.63 -9.36
N PRO A 184 1.30 0.92 -10.44
CA PRO A 184 2.27 2.00 -10.45
C PRO A 184 1.67 3.41 -10.45
N GLU A 185 0.38 3.54 -10.71
CA GLU A 185 -0.31 4.80 -10.83
C GLU A 185 -0.70 5.35 -9.43
N HIS A 186 -0.23 6.56 -9.13
CA HIS A 186 -0.34 7.16 -7.80
C HIS A 186 -1.72 7.77 -7.49
N THR A 187 -2.49 8.18 -8.52
CA THR A 187 -3.77 8.87 -8.30
C THR A 187 -4.84 7.95 -7.71
N GLU A 188 -4.66 6.62 -7.80
CA GLU A 188 -5.53 5.64 -7.16
C GLU A 188 -5.61 5.80 -5.64
N LYS A 189 -4.63 6.47 -5.00
CA LYS A 189 -4.69 6.83 -3.58
C LYS A 189 -5.88 7.73 -3.24
N ALA A 190 -6.33 8.57 -4.18
CA ALA A 190 -7.48 9.44 -3.95
C ALA A 190 -8.72 8.64 -3.53
N LEU A 191 -8.98 7.51 -4.18
CA LEU A 191 -10.12 6.65 -3.83
C LEU A 191 -10.05 6.13 -2.39
N ILE A 192 -8.84 5.77 -1.91
CA ILE A 192 -8.63 5.35 -0.52
C ILE A 192 -8.92 6.50 0.44
N TRP A 193 -8.40 7.72 0.12
CA TRP A 193 -8.61 8.91 0.94
C TRP A 193 -10.08 9.30 1.05
N ASP A 194 -10.78 9.25 -0.06
CA ASP A 194 -12.19 9.64 -0.13
C ASP A 194 -13.08 8.64 0.61
N LEU A 195 -12.94 7.34 0.32
CA LEU A 195 -13.83 6.33 0.89
C LEU A 195 -13.57 6.04 2.38
N LEU A 196 -12.32 6.17 2.84
CA LEU A 196 -11.98 6.02 4.25
C LEU A 196 -12.02 7.33 5.04
N GLU A 197 -12.23 8.48 4.39
CA GLU A 197 -12.17 9.81 5.02
C GLU A 197 -10.85 10.01 5.79
N VAL A 198 -9.71 9.59 5.16
CA VAL A 198 -8.42 9.42 5.82
C VAL A 198 -7.92 10.70 6.49
N GLU A 199 -8.03 11.86 5.82
CA GLU A 199 -7.60 13.14 6.38
C GLU A 199 -8.42 13.52 7.61
N GLN A 200 -9.73 13.30 7.57
CA GLN A 200 -10.65 13.67 8.65
C GLN A 200 -10.49 12.77 9.87
N ARG A 201 -10.23 11.49 9.66
CA ARG A 201 -10.22 10.47 10.73
C ARG A 201 -8.87 10.28 11.38
N ILE A 202 -7.79 10.33 10.62
CA ILE A 202 -6.43 10.06 11.14
C ILE A 202 -5.40 11.13 10.76
N GLY A 203 -5.82 12.23 10.13
CA GLY A 203 -4.99 13.40 9.87
C GLY A 203 -3.95 13.25 8.76
N MET A 204 -3.85 12.08 8.11
CA MET A 204 -2.96 11.89 6.96
C MET A 204 -3.44 12.66 5.75
N LYS A 205 -2.52 13.22 4.96
CA LYS A 205 -2.83 14.03 3.78
C LYS A 205 -2.15 13.49 2.52
N LEU A 206 -2.71 13.86 1.37
CA LEU A 206 -2.05 13.70 0.08
C LEU A 206 -1.58 15.05 -0.43
N THR A 207 -0.38 15.08 -0.99
CA THR A 207 0.10 16.24 -1.75
C THR A 207 -0.54 16.27 -3.14
N GLU A 208 -0.31 17.34 -3.90
CA GLU A 208 -0.75 17.44 -5.31
C GLU A 208 -0.15 16.35 -6.22
N SER A 209 0.95 15.73 -5.81
CA SER A 209 1.58 14.61 -6.51
C SER A 209 1.19 13.25 -5.91
N TYR A 210 0.20 13.19 -5.04
CA TYR A 210 -0.24 12.00 -4.32
C TYR A 210 0.86 11.36 -3.46
N ALA A 211 1.84 12.12 -3.00
CA ALA A 211 2.71 11.70 -1.91
C ALA A 211 1.95 11.81 -0.58
N MET A 212 2.17 10.84 0.31
CA MET A 212 1.53 10.83 1.63
C MET A 212 2.27 11.75 2.61
N TRP A 213 1.53 12.37 3.50
CA TRP A 213 2.01 13.09 4.65
C TRP A 213 1.31 12.56 5.92
N PRO A 214 2.08 12.23 7.00
CA PRO A 214 3.54 12.21 7.11
C PRO A 214 4.19 11.23 6.13
N ALA A 215 5.52 11.34 5.94
CA ALA A 215 6.26 10.49 5.00
C ALA A 215 6.25 9.01 5.44
N ALA A 216 6.39 8.74 6.74
CA ALA A 216 6.29 7.41 7.33
C ALA A 216 4.83 6.90 7.33
N SER A 217 4.36 6.56 6.15
CA SER A 217 2.97 6.13 5.88
C SER A 217 2.91 5.02 4.84
N VAL A 218 1.89 4.18 4.96
CA VAL A 218 1.56 3.12 3.99
C VAL A 218 0.07 3.14 3.71
N CYS A 219 -0.34 2.96 2.46
CA CYS A 219 -1.73 2.74 2.09
C CYS A 219 -1.83 1.69 1.00
N GLY A 220 -2.98 1.07 0.84
CA GLY A 220 -3.18 0.07 -0.20
C GLY A 220 -4.54 -0.59 -0.17
N TRP A 221 -4.62 -1.63 -0.97
CA TRP A 221 -5.77 -2.49 -1.13
C TRP A 221 -5.58 -3.80 -0.37
N TYR A 222 -6.67 -4.49 -0.03
CA TYR A 222 -6.63 -5.86 0.43
C TYR A 222 -7.37 -6.76 -0.55
N PHE A 223 -6.66 -7.75 -1.08
CA PHE A 223 -7.24 -8.84 -1.89
C PHE A 223 -7.10 -10.15 -1.14
N THR A 224 -8.21 -10.86 -0.96
CA THR A 224 -8.29 -12.08 -0.13
C THR A 224 -8.32 -13.37 -0.95
N HIS A 225 -8.32 -13.26 -2.29
CA HIS A 225 -8.37 -14.42 -3.17
C HIS A 225 -7.18 -15.37 -2.90
N PRO A 226 -7.38 -16.69 -2.73
CA PRO A 226 -6.30 -17.62 -2.39
C PRO A 226 -5.15 -17.69 -3.41
N ALA A 227 -5.43 -17.34 -4.67
CA ALA A 227 -4.41 -17.27 -5.72
C ALA A 227 -3.83 -15.85 -5.90
N SER A 228 -4.20 -14.89 -5.03
CA SER A 228 -3.61 -13.56 -5.11
C SER A 228 -2.11 -13.60 -4.85
N ASN A 229 -1.37 -12.86 -5.64
CA ASN A 229 0.07 -12.77 -5.55
C ASN A 229 0.57 -11.41 -6.04
N TYR A 230 1.71 -10.98 -5.54
CA TYR A 230 2.37 -9.79 -6.06
C TYR A 230 2.98 -10.08 -7.43
N PHE A 231 2.83 -9.13 -8.34
CA PHE A 231 3.42 -9.17 -9.66
C PHE A 231 3.94 -7.78 -10.04
N THR A 232 4.85 -7.75 -10.99
CA THR A 232 5.29 -6.49 -11.60
C THR A 232 4.48 -6.30 -12.87
N LEU A 233 3.78 -5.17 -12.98
CA LEU A 233 3.04 -4.81 -14.18
C LEU A 233 3.98 -4.75 -15.40
N GLY A 234 5.16 -4.19 -15.20
CA GLY A 234 6.10 -3.90 -16.27
C GLY A 234 5.71 -2.64 -17.02
N ARG A 235 6.17 -2.53 -18.25
CA ARG A 235 5.79 -1.43 -19.13
C ARG A 235 4.52 -1.76 -19.89
N ILE A 236 3.68 -0.75 -20.06
CA ILE A 236 2.44 -0.82 -20.83
C ILE A 236 2.62 -0.19 -22.21
N ASP A 237 1.85 -0.65 -23.16
CA ASP A 237 1.80 -0.07 -24.50
C ASP A 237 0.82 1.11 -24.53
N GLU A 238 0.91 1.92 -25.55
CA GLU A 238 0.11 3.13 -25.71
C GLU A 238 -1.40 2.84 -25.74
N ASP A 239 -1.81 1.72 -26.34
CA ASP A 239 -3.20 1.29 -26.42
C ASP A 239 -3.85 1.14 -25.03
N GLN A 240 -3.14 0.52 -24.09
CA GLN A 240 -3.63 0.38 -22.71
C GLN A 240 -3.60 1.72 -21.96
N ALA A 241 -2.57 2.55 -22.17
CA ALA A 241 -2.51 3.86 -21.56
C ALA A 241 -3.68 4.76 -22.01
N GLN A 242 -4.02 4.74 -23.28
CA GLN A 242 -5.16 5.47 -23.84
C GLN A 242 -6.50 4.92 -23.32
N ASP A 243 -6.66 3.59 -23.24
CA ASP A 243 -7.86 2.99 -22.66
C ASP A 243 -8.03 3.37 -21.19
N TYR A 244 -6.96 3.26 -20.39
CA TYR A 244 -6.96 3.66 -18.99
C TYR A 244 -7.32 5.14 -18.81
N ALA A 245 -6.70 6.02 -19.58
CA ALA A 245 -7.00 7.45 -19.55
C ALA A 245 -8.46 7.73 -19.89
N LYS A 246 -9.02 7.05 -20.89
CA LYS A 246 -10.43 7.15 -21.25
C LYS A 246 -11.35 6.72 -20.11
N ARG A 247 -11.04 5.61 -19.45
CA ARG A 247 -11.84 5.12 -18.30
C ARG A 247 -11.80 6.08 -17.11
N LYS A 248 -10.66 6.75 -16.87
CA LYS A 248 -10.48 7.78 -15.83
C LYS A 248 -10.98 9.16 -16.24
N GLY A 249 -11.34 9.37 -17.50
CA GLY A 249 -11.74 10.68 -18.01
C GLY A 249 -10.59 11.67 -18.15
N TRP A 250 -9.36 11.19 -18.34
CA TRP A 250 -8.15 11.99 -18.52
C TRP A 250 -7.95 12.44 -19.95
N ASP A 251 -7.36 13.62 -20.12
CA ASP A 251 -6.79 14.05 -21.38
C ASP A 251 -5.37 13.46 -21.58
N GLU A 252 -4.79 13.69 -22.75
CA GLU A 252 -3.44 13.21 -23.09
C GLU A 252 -2.37 13.77 -22.14
N ARG A 253 -2.51 14.99 -21.68
CA ARG A 253 -1.56 15.61 -20.76
C ARG A 253 -1.57 14.92 -19.39
N GLU A 254 -2.75 14.63 -18.85
CA GLU A 254 -2.91 13.91 -17.61
C GLU A 254 -2.40 12.48 -17.74
N MET A 255 -2.72 11.80 -18.83
CA MET A 255 -2.22 10.46 -19.13
C MET A 255 -0.67 10.44 -19.12
N MET A 256 -0.04 11.34 -19.84
CA MET A 256 1.42 11.43 -19.88
C MET A 256 2.04 11.80 -18.53
N LYS A 257 1.37 12.65 -17.75
CA LYS A 257 1.83 13.02 -16.41
C LYS A 257 1.88 11.81 -15.48
N TRP A 258 0.88 10.96 -15.51
CA TRP A 258 0.72 9.90 -14.52
C TRP A 258 1.19 8.52 -14.98
N LEU A 259 1.10 8.22 -16.28
CA LEU A 259 1.50 6.93 -16.85
C LEU A 259 2.79 7.00 -17.67
N GLY A 260 3.28 8.18 -18.06
CA GLY A 260 4.41 8.31 -18.98
C GLY A 260 5.67 7.52 -18.56
N VAL A 261 5.93 7.37 -17.27
CA VAL A 261 7.06 6.57 -16.74
C VAL A 261 6.82 5.05 -16.91
N ALA A 262 5.56 4.63 -16.90
CA ALA A 262 5.17 3.22 -17.03
C ALA A 262 5.01 2.79 -18.51
N MET A 263 4.96 3.73 -19.46
CA MET A 263 4.82 3.46 -20.88
C MET A 263 6.14 2.96 -21.51
N LYS A 264 6.03 2.19 -22.62
CA LYS A 264 7.18 1.74 -23.45
C LYS A 264 7.77 2.86 -24.29
#